data_4889aa2400c37a2f003b8e71c2b834d9
#
_entry.id   4889aa2400c37a2f003b8e71c2b834d9
#
_cell.length_a   1.000
_cell.length_b   1.000
_cell.length_c   1.000
_cell.angle_alpha   90.00
_cell.angle_beta   90.00
_cell.angle_gamma   90.00
#
_symmetry.space_group_name_H-M   'P 1'
#
loop_
_entity.id
_entity.type
_entity.pdbx_description
1 polymer ?
#
loop_
_entity_poly.entity_id
_entity_poly.type
_entity_poly.pdbx_seq_one_letter_code
_entity_poly.pdbx_strand_id
1 'polypeptide(L)'
;MKISQLFIGLVACSAVFSHAAIEGASSNNANIKVGSAANASHPGGAAAVSVQAAGAPYNAFTGFSSLKGLAQAFAAQGTSNTNVTVGTKTFNISHIPVSAMPASHSALGNFNFGQVGSQEVYFGEWWKAGDTPASASHTVYYAGDNTNTTVPTSGTATYTVAGINGSATNLLSGNLTANFGAGTLQGSLTGTGTAVSSLTLNGVAFNPGTAQFAGAASANGTAGVNNSGVVQGHFFGANAAALAGIAQFNNAAYNTAFGGAKN
;
A
#
# COMPACT_ATOMS: atom_id res chain seq x y z
N MET A 1 32.84 60.41 0.23
CA MET A 1 31.50 59.85 0.50
C MET A 1 31.56 58.35 0.12
N LYS A 2 31.68 57.43 1.11
CA LYS A 2 31.78 56.00 0.89
C LYS A 2 30.40 55.38 1.05
N ILE A 3 29.87 54.80 -0.02
CA ILE A 3 28.58 54.10 0.01
C ILE A 3 28.88 52.65 0.40
N SER A 4 28.47 52.28 1.63
CA SER A 4 28.51 50.88 2.09
C SER A 4 27.33 50.12 1.48
N GLN A 5 27.61 49.14 0.66
CA GLN A 5 26.58 48.19 0.17
C GLN A 5 26.25 47.19 1.26
N LEU A 6 25.03 47.23 1.73
CA LEU A 6 24.46 46.29 2.67
C LEU A 6 23.99 45.05 1.87
N PHE A 7 24.71 43.92 1.96
CA PHE A 7 24.28 42.65 1.42
C PHE A 7 23.23 42.04 2.39
N ILE A 8 21.96 42.11 2.01
CA ILE A 8 20.90 41.36 2.68
C ILE A 8 20.97 39.91 2.13
N GLY A 9 21.56 39.01 2.91
CA GLY A 9 21.53 37.60 2.64
C GLY A 9 20.09 37.06 2.81
N LEU A 10 19.46 36.70 1.71
CA LEU A 10 18.18 35.99 1.71
C LEU A 10 18.45 34.55 2.18
N VAL A 11 18.21 34.29 3.46
CA VAL A 11 18.16 32.91 3.99
C VAL A 11 16.88 32.29 3.47
N ALA A 12 17.01 31.45 2.42
CA ALA A 12 15.94 30.58 2.00
C ALA A 12 15.68 29.55 3.10
N CYS A 13 14.68 29.82 3.94
CA CYS A 13 14.16 28.84 4.88
C CYS A 13 13.43 27.76 4.08
N SER A 14 14.11 26.67 3.76
CA SER A 14 13.45 25.48 3.23
C SER A 14 12.55 24.94 4.34
N ALA A 15 11.24 25.07 4.18
CA ALA A 15 10.27 24.44 5.06
C ALA A 15 10.47 22.91 4.96
N VAL A 16 11.02 22.32 6.01
CA VAL A 16 11.08 20.86 6.17
C VAL A 16 9.67 20.44 6.58
N PHE A 17 8.89 19.93 5.64
CA PHE A 17 7.61 19.30 5.96
C PHE A 17 7.91 18.00 6.70
N SER A 18 7.64 17.95 8.00
CA SER A 18 7.64 16.71 8.77
C SER A 18 6.39 15.92 8.36
N HIS A 19 6.56 14.84 7.63
CA HIS A 19 5.49 13.88 7.36
C HIS A 19 5.23 13.05 8.63
N ALA A 20 3.99 12.54 8.81
CA ALA A 20 3.71 11.55 9.83
C ALA A 20 4.60 10.32 9.60
N ALA A 21 5.04 9.66 10.68
CA ALA A 21 5.99 8.54 10.56
C ALA A 21 5.40 7.39 9.74
N ILE A 22 4.12 7.04 9.97
CA ILE A 22 3.41 6.02 9.18
C ILE A 22 2.19 6.64 8.51
N GLU A 23 2.13 6.52 7.20
CA GLU A 23 0.99 6.90 6.37
C GLU A 23 0.32 5.66 5.76
N GLY A 24 -0.99 5.72 5.60
CA GLY A 24 -1.75 4.62 5.02
C GLY A 24 -3.25 4.85 5.03
N ALA A 25 -3.96 3.94 4.40
CA ALA A 25 -5.43 3.93 4.39
C ALA A 25 -5.97 2.51 4.28
N SER A 26 -7.21 2.36 4.68
CA SER A 26 -8.02 1.15 4.51
C SER A 26 -9.32 1.50 3.81
N SER A 27 -9.83 0.60 2.98
CA SER A 27 -11.13 0.74 2.33
C SER A 27 -12.30 0.64 3.32
N ASN A 28 -12.08 0.03 4.49
CA ASN A 28 -13.08 -0.06 5.55
C ASN A 28 -12.42 -0.07 6.94
N ASN A 29 -12.43 1.07 7.61
CA ASN A 29 -11.84 1.22 8.95
C ASN A 29 -12.61 0.48 10.07
N ALA A 30 -13.84 0.02 9.82
CA ALA A 30 -14.55 -0.84 10.77
C ALA A 30 -14.01 -2.29 10.75
N ASN A 31 -13.36 -2.69 9.66
CA ASN A 31 -12.71 -4.00 9.53
C ASN A 31 -11.22 -3.92 9.87
N ILE A 32 -10.49 -3.05 9.17
CA ILE A 32 -9.04 -2.90 9.27
C ILE A 32 -8.70 -1.42 9.48
N LYS A 33 -7.85 -1.13 10.46
CA LYS A 33 -7.13 0.14 10.57
C LYS A 33 -5.66 -0.08 10.29
N VAL A 34 -5.02 0.89 9.67
CA VAL A 34 -3.57 0.96 9.50
C VAL A 34 -2.99 2.06 10.39
N GLY A 35 -1.77 1.91 10.81
CA GLY A 35 -1.11 2.85 11.72
C GLY A 35 0.29 2.40 12.10
N SER A 36 0.70 2.76 13.31
CA SER A 36 2.04 2.49 13.81
C SER A 36 2.01 1.54 15.01
N ALA A 37 2.89 0.54 15.01
CA ALA A 37 3.21 -0.26 16.18
C ALA A 37 4.65 0.03 16.63
N ALA A 38 4.81 0.62 17.82
CA ALA A 38 6.13 0.80 18.42
C ALA A 38 6.60 -0.52 19.05
N ASN A 39 7.87 -0.87 18.83
CA ASN A 39 8.53 -1.99 19.47
C ASN A 39 10.03 -1.72 19.60
N ALA A 40 10.78 -2.64 20.22
CA ALA A 40 12.22 -2.47 20.48
C ALA A 40 13.06 -2.30 19.20
N SER A 41 12.64 -2.93 18.09
CA SER A 41 13.31 -2.82 16.79
C SER A 41 12.89 -1.58 15.99
N HIS A 42 11.74 -0.98 16.34
CA HIS A 42 11.16 0.18 15.67
C HIS A 42 10.68 1.20 16.72
N PRO A 43 11.59 1.92 17.40
CA PRO A 43 11.22 2.87 18.46
C PRO A 43 10.41 4.07 17.95
N GLY A 44 10.51 4.41 16.66
CA GLY A 44 9.68 5.42 15.98
C GLY A 44 8.34 4.88 15.46
N GLY A 45 8.09 3.59 15.68
CA GLY A 45 6.94 2.87 15.14
C GLY A 45 7.24 2.22 13.78
N ALA A 46 6.64 1.05 13.56
CA ALA A 46 6.65 0.31 12.30
C ALA A 46 5.26 0.35 11.67
N ALA A 47 5.17 0.20 10.35
CA ALA A 47 3.89 0.07 9.66
C ALA A 47 3.14 -1.15 10.20
N ALA A 48 1.88 -0.94 10.55
CA ALA A 48 1.09 -1.90 11.30
C ALA A 48 -0.38 -1.90 10.88
N VAL A 49 -1.04 -2.99 11.21
CA VAL A 49 -2.45 -3.21 10.99
C VAL A 49 -3.14 -3.64 12.28
N SER A 50 -4.42 -3.28 12.40
CA SER A 50 -5.30 -3.65 13.51
C SER A 50 -6.61 -4.20 12.95
N VAL A 51 -7.04 -5.40 13.41
CA VAL A 51 -8.27 -6.05 12.96
C VAL A 51 -9.41 -5.61 13.89
N GLN A 52 -10.11 -4.57 13.49
CA GLN A 52 -11.21 -3.99 14.29
C GLN A 52 -12.42 -4.94 14.35
N ALA A 53 -12.74 -5.60 13.24
CA ALA A 53 -13.89 -6.52 13.14
C ALA A 53 -13.76 -7.76 14.05
N ALA A 54 -12.55 -8.12 14.46
CA ALA A 54 -12.32 -9.26 15.36
C ALA A 54 -12.41 -8.90 16.85
N GLY A 55 -12.40 -7.61 17.17
CA GLY A 55 -12.38 -7.13 18.55
C GLY A 55 -11.05 -7.41 19.28
N ALA A 56 -11.08 -7.33 20.61
CA ALA A 56 -9.90 -7.63 21.41
C ALA A 56 -9.56 -9.14 21.38
N PRO A 57 -8.27 -9.54 21.36
CA PRO A 57 -7.08 -8.68 21.43
C PRO A 57 -6.60 -8.11 20.08
N TYR A 58 -7.26 -8.40 18.95
CA TYR A 58 -6.78 -8.10 17.60
C TYR A 58 -6.92 -6.63 17.18
N ASN A 59 -7.64 -5.82 17.97
CA ASN A 59 -7.76 -4.39 17.75
C ASN A 59 -6.50 -3.58 18.19
N ALA A 60 -5.47 -4.24 18.70
CA ALA A 60 -4.15 -3.64 18.88
C ALA A 60 -3.39 -3.63 17.54
N PHE A 61 -2.56 -2.61 17.33
CA PHE A 61 -1.72 -2.54 16.14
C PHE A 61 -0.60 -3.57 16.17
N THR A 62 -0.56 -4.44 15.16
CA THR A 62 0.47 -5.45 14.94
C THR A 62 1.30 -5.07 13.73
N GLY A 63 2.63 -4.96 13.89
CA GLY A 63 3.55 -4.63 12.80
C GLY A 63 3.56 -5.70 11.70
N PHE A 64 3.69 -5.29 10.46
CA PHE A 64 3.76 -6.23 9.32
C PHE A 64 4.95 -7.18 9.41
N SER A 65 6.07 -6.76 10.00
CA SER A 65 7.22 -7.65 10.29
C SER A 65 6.83 -8.83 11.19
N SER A 66 5.98 -8.59 12.20
CA SER A 66 5.45 -9.66 13.08
C SER A 66 4.51 -10.59 12.32
N LEU A 67 3.65 -10.05 11.44
CA LEU A 67 2.77 -10.88 10.59
C LEU A 67 3.57 -11.72 9.59
N LYS A 68 4.68 -11.20 9.05
CA LYS A 68 5.61 -12.00 8.23
C LYS A 68 6.24 -13.14 9.02
N GLY A 69 6.65 -12.88 10.27
CA GLY A 69 7.13 -13.91 11.19
C GLY A 69 6.08 -14.99 11.47
N LEU A 70 4.83 -14.59 11.66
CA LEU A 70 3.69 -15.50 11.80
C LEU A 70 3.51 -16.36 10.54
N ALA A 71 3.56 -15.76 9.35
CA ALA A 71 3.46 -16.48 8.09
C ALA A 71 4.57 -17.53 7.91
N GLN A 72 5.79 -17.25 8.38
CA GLN A 72 6.89 -18.23 8.37
C GLN A 72 6.70 -19.33 9.41
N ALA A 73 6.26 -18.99 10.62
CA ALA A 73 6.10 -19.93 11.72
C ALA A 73 5.03 -21.00 11.45
N PHE A 74 3.97 -20.64 10.70
CA PHE A 74 2.84 -21.51 10.37
C PHE A 74 2.88 -22.06 8.93
N ALA A 75 4.04 -22.06 8.27
CA ALA A 75 4.17 -22.49 6.87
C ALA A 75 3.69 -23.95 6.64
N ALA A 76 3.93 -24.84 7.60
CA ALA A 76 3.45 -26.24 7.53
C ALA A 76 1.92 -26.35 7.59
N GLN A 77 1.22 -25.34 8.08
CA GLN A 77 -0.24 -25.24 8.18
C GLN A 77 -0.90 -24.51 7.00
N GLY A 78 -0.10 -24.07 6.02
CA GLY A 78 -0.60 -23.44 4.79
C GLY A 78 -0.46 -21.93 4.71
N THR A 79 0.26 -21.28 5.64
CA THR A 79 0.72 -19.92 5.44
C THR A 79 1.91 -19.86 4.47
N SER A 80 2.17 -18.72 3.88
CA SER A 80 3.36 -18.52 3.05
C SER A 80 3.93 -17.11 3.16
N ASN A 81 5.23 -17.02 2.89
CA ASN A 81 5.95 -15.77 2.78
C ASN A 81 7.01 -15.93 1.69
N THR A 82 6.72 -15.47 0.48
CA THR A 82 7.51 -15.74 -0.72
C THR A 82 7.91 -14.47 -1.44
N ASN A 83 9.10 -14.51 -2.06
CA ASN A 83 9.53 -13.44 -2.95
C ASN A 83 8.96 -13.67 -4.35
N VAL A 84 8.27 -12.68 -4.89
CA VAL A 84 7.70 -12.67 -6.24
C VAL A 84 8.39 -11.57 -7.05
N THR A 85 8.92 -11.93 -8.22
CA THR A 85 9.52 -10.96 -9.13
C THR A 85 8.50 -10.49 -10.16
N VAL A 86 8.32 -9.18 -10.25
CA VAL A 86 7.52 -8.50 -11.27
C VAL A 86 8.46 -7.59 -12.05
N GLY A 87 8.67 -7.85 -13.34
CA GLY A 87 9.70 -7.16 -14.12
C GLY A 87 11.09 -7.35 -13.48
N THR A 88 11.71 -6.26 -13.07
CA THR A 88 13.01 -6.25 -12.38
C THR A 88 12.92 -6.06 -10.86
N LYS A 89 11.73 -5.97 -10.32
CA LYS A 89 11.49 -5.66 -8.90
C LYS A 89 10.99 -6.90 -8.14
N THR A 90 11.42 -7.01 -6.90
CA THR A 90 11.01 -8.10 -6.00
C THR A 90 10.04 -7.56 -4.96
N PHE A 91 8.94 -8.30 -4.76
CA PHE A 91 7.95 -8.08 -3.72
C PHE A 91 7.94 -9.29 -2.81
N ASN A 92 7.92 -9.08 -1.51
CA ASN A 92 7.74 -10.16 -0.56
C ASN A 92 6.25 -10.30 -0.25
N ILE A 93 5.63 -11.41 -0.67
CA ILE A 93 4.19 -11.64 -0.54
C ILE A 93 3.93 -12.64 0.57
N SER A 94 3.09 -12.26 1.52
CA SER A 94 2.63 -13.10 2.64
C SER A 94 1.17 -13.49 2.47
N HIS A 95 0.86 -14.74 2.76
CA HIS A 95 -0.48 -15.32 2.81
C HIS A 95 -0.72 -15.94 4.18
N ILE A 96 -1.77 -15.50 4.87
CA ILE A 96 -2.17 -16.00 6.19
C ILE A 96 -3.65 -16.34 6.14
N PRO A 97 -4.02 -17.59 5.72
CA PRO A 97 -5.40 -18.03 5.81
C PRO A 97 -5.73 -18.35 7.28
N VAL A 98 -6.91 -17.92 7.73
CA VAL A 98 -7.33 -18.16 9.11
C VAL A 98 -7.41 -19.66 9.46
N SER A 99 -7.63 -20.53 8.46
CA SER A 99 -7.64 -21.99 8.61
C SER A 99 -6.29 -22.57 9.04
N ALA A 100 -5.19 -21.86 8.79
CA ALA A 100 -3.85 -22.25 9.24
C ALA A 100 -3.56 -21.82 10.68
N MET A 101 -4.42 -21.00 11.29
CA MET A 101 -4.22 -20.45 12.62
C MET A 101 -4.78 -21.37 13.70
N PRO A 102 -4.19 -21.37 14.92
CA PRO A 102 -4.77 -22.04 16.08
C PRO A 102 -6.19 -21.56 16.37
N ALA A 103 -7.00 -22.37 17.03
CA ALA A 103 -8.39 -22.03 17.39
C ALA A 103 -8.51 -20.70 18.17
N SER A 104 -7.50 -20.36 18.97
CA SER A 104 -7.40 -19.07 19.68
C SER A 104 -7.30 -17.85 18.75
N HIS A 105 -7.00 -18.05 17.46
CA HIS A 105 -6.86 -17.02 16.43
C HIS A 105 -7.93 -17.13 15.32
N SER A 106 -8.98 -17.91 15.55
CA SER A 106 -10.05 -18.16 14.55
C SER A 106 -10.79 -16.88 14.10
N ALA A 107 -10.77 -15.82 14.90
CA ALA A 107 -11.37 -14.54 14.59
C ALA A 107 -10.45 -13.60 13.80
N LEU A 108 -9.16 -13.94 13.61
CA LEU A 108 -8.18 -13.06 12.97
C LEU A 108 -8.56 -12.68 11.52
N GLY A 109 -9.29 -13.57 10.82
CA GLY A 109 -9.58 -13.43 9.39
C GLY A 109 -8.39 -13.83 8.51
N ASN A 110 -8.51 -13.57 7.23
CA ASN A 110 -7.53 -13.97 6.21
C ASN A 110 -6.77 -12.74 5.74
N PHE A 111 -5.47 -12.89 5.52
CA PHE A 111 -4.60 -11.81 5.01
C PHE A 111 -3.84 -12.25 3.78
N ASN A 112 -3.79 -11.38 2.78
CA ASN A 112 -2.75 -11.34 1.78
C ASN A 112 -2.10 -9.96 1.83
N PHE A 113 -0.78 -9.88 1.89
CA PHE A 113 -0.10 -8.59 1.81
C PHE A 113 1.28 -8.71 1.18
N GLY A 114 1.70 -7.63 0.53
CA GLY A 114 3.00 -7.48 -0.10
C GLY A 114 3.83 -6.40 0.56
N GLN A 115 5.16 -6.61 0.58
CA GLN A 115 6.14 -5.59 0.91
C GLN A 115 6.87 -5.15 -0.36
N VAL A 116 7.07 -3.85 -0.53
CA VAL A 116 7.79 -3.28 -1.68
C VAL A 116 9.30 -3.37 -1.45
N GLY A 117 9.94 -4.37 -2.07
CA GLY A 117 11.37 -4.62 -1.88
C GLY A 117 11.71 -4.87 -0.41
N SER A 118 12.69 -4.13 0.10
CA SER A 118 13.08 -4.12 1.52
C SER A 118 12.54 -2.89 2.28
N GLN A 119 11.67 -2.08 1.66
CA GLN A 119 11.17 -0.86 2.28
C GLN A 119 10.06 -1.18 3.28
N GLU A 120 9.90 -0.33 4.29
CA GLU A 120 8.78 -0.39 5.24
C GLU A 120 7.51 0.18 4.57
N VAL A 121 7.11 -0.47 3.45
CA VAL A 121 5.96 -0.11 2.62
C VAL A 121 5.20 -1.38 2.27
N TYR A 122 3.94 -1.44 2.68
CA TYR A 122 3.08 -2.60 2.56
C TYR A 122 1.76 -2.25 1.88
N PHE A 123 1.20 -3.24 1.18
CA PHE A 123 -0.12 -3.18 0.55
C PHE A 123 -0.77 -4.56 0.67
N GLY A 124 -2.08 -4.61 0.86
CA GLY A 124 -2.72 -5.91 1.09
C GLY A 124 -4.22 -5.84 1.22
N GLU A 125 -4.78 -7.01 1.51
CA GLU A 125 -6.20 -7.25 1.67
C GLU A 125 -6.48 -8.12 2.88
N TRP A 126 -7.70 -8.01 3.35
CA TRP A 126 -8.23 -8.81 4.44
C TRP A 126 -9.70 -9.13 4.20
N TRP A 127 -10.14 -10.29 4.64
CA TRP A 127 -11.56 -10.64 4.74
C TRP A 127 -11.81 -11.51 5.97
N LYS A 128 -13.05 -11.44 6.47
CA LYS A 128 -13.47 -12.12 7.69
C LYS A 128 -13.35 -13.64 7.53
N ALA A 129 -13.14 -14.34 8.65
CA ALA A 129 -13.22 -15.81 8.71
C ALA A 129 -14.61 -16.30 8.22
N GLY A 130 -14.60 -17.28 7.33
CA GLY A 130 -15.80 -17.81 6.68
C GLY A 130 -16.26 -17.06 5.42
N ASP A 131 -15.73 -15.87 5.19
CA ASP A 131 -15.99 -15.09 3.97
C ASP A 131 -14.96 -15.40 2.86
N THR A 132 -15.14 -14.76 1.70
CA THR A 132 -14.25 -14.83 0.54
C THR A 132 -13.84 -13.41 0.12
N PRO A 133 -12.84 -13.25 -0.76
CA PRO A 133 -12.50 -11.94 -1.32
C PRO A 133 -13.64 -11.26 -2.10
N ALA A 134 -14.69 -11.99 -2.47
CA ALA A 134 -15.88 -11.42 -3.10
C ALA A 134 -16.94 -10.91 -2.10
N SER A 135 -16.76 -11.17 -0.82
CA SER A 135 -17.70 -10.80 0.24
C SER A 135 -17.60 -9.32 0.59
N ALA A 136 -18.64 -8.76 1.20
CA ALA A 136 -18.70 -7.37 1.65
C ALA A 136 -17.65 -7.04 2.73
N SER A 137 -17.09 -8.04 3.42
CA SER A 137 -16.00 -7.85 4.38
C SER A 137 -14.64 -7.62 3.72
N HIS A 138 -14.50 -7.87 2.41
CA HIS A 138 -13.24 -7.67 1.70
C HIS A 138 -12.75 -6.23 1.84
N THR A 139 -11.60 -6.08 2.44
CA THR A 139 -11.01 -4.78 2.80
C THR A 139 -9.58 -4.73 2.32
N VAL A 140 -9.27 -3.74 1.49
CA VAL A 140 -7.91 -3.47 1.01
C VAL A 140 -7.28 -2.35 1.81
N TYR A 141 -5.96 -2.39 1.96
CA TYR A 141 -5.21 -1.40 2.73
C TYR A 141 -3.79 -1.22 2.18
N TYR A 142 -3.18 -0.10 2.52
CA TYR A 142 -1.74 0.11 2.41
C TYR A 142 -1.25 0.87 3.64
N ALA A 143 0.04 0.69 3.97
CA ALA A 143 0.73 1.44 5.01
C ALA A 143 2.23 1.51 4.70
N GLY A 144 2.88 2.61 5.05
CA GLY A 144 4.33 2.73 4.87
C GLY A 144 4.95 3.80 5.74
N ASP A 145 6.26 3.67 5.96
CA ASP A 145 7.05 4.69 6.63
C ASP A 145 7.25 5.89 5.69
N ASN A 146 6.68 7.00 6.07
CA ASN A 146 6.76 8.26 5.34
C ASN A 146 7.88 9.18 5.86
N THR A 147 8.64 8.75 6.86
CA THR A 147 9.79 9.50 7.38
C THR A 147 10.82 9.69 6.27
N ASN A 148 11.32 10.91 6.11
CA ASN A 148 12.26 11.27 5.03
C ASN A 148 11.74 11.07 3.60
N THR A 149 10.44 10.94 3.40
CA THR A 149 9.86 10.94 2.05
C THR A 149 10.03 12.31 1.41
N THR A 150 10.53 12.29 0.18
CA THR A 150 10.60 13.48 -0.67
C THR A 150 10.04 13.16 -2.04
N VAL A 151 9.25 14.06 -2.60
CA VAL A 151 8.65 13.92 -3.93
C VAL A 151 9.26 14.99 -4.85
N PRO A 152 9.85 14.61 -5.99
CA PRO A 152 10.33 15.56 -6.97
C PRO A 152 9.22 16.49 -7.47
N THR A 153 9.58 17.68 -7.92
CA THR A 153 8.67 18.66 -8.52
C THR A 153 8.83 18.78 -10.03
N SER A 154 9.71 17.98 -10.62
CA SER A 154 9.96 17.96 -12.07
C SER A 154 10.45 16.59 -12.54
N GLY A 155 10.40 16.34 -13.85
CA GLY A 155 10.80 15.07 -14.46
C GLY A 155 9.69 14.00 -14.37
N THR A 156 10.06 12.78 -14.72
CA THR A 156 9.19 11.60 -14.72
C THR A 156 9.86 10.41 -14.05
N ALA A 157 9.06 9.51 -13.51
CA ALA A 157 9.53 8.21 -13.05
C ALA A 157 8.52 7.12 -13.37
N THR A 158 9.01 5.93 -13.70
CA THR A 158 8.21 4.72 -13.88
C THR A 158 8.42 3.80 -12.68
N TYR A 159 7.32 3.21 -12.21
CA TYR A 159 7.29 2.25 -11.12
C TYR A 159 6.84 0.90 -11.67
N THR A 160 7.59 -0.15 -11.37
CA THR A 160 7.08 -1.52 -11.53
C THR A 160 6.20 -1.84 -10.33
N VAL A 161 4.97 -2.27 -10.58
CA VAL A 161 3.90 -2.37 -9.58
C VAL A 161 3.33 -3.77 -9.55
N ALA A 162 3.11 -4.30 -8.34
CA ALA A 162 2.33 -5.48 -8.06
C ALA A 162 1.00 -5.08 -7.39
N GLY A 163 -0.09 -5.80 -7.73
CA GLY A 163 -1.41 -5.60 -7.13
C GLY A 163 -1.97 -6.91 -6.57
N ILE A 164 -2.68 -6.81 -5.44
CA ILE A 164 -3.36 -7.92 -4.77
C ILE A 164 -4.87 -7.72 -4.90
N ASN A 165 -5.56 -8.74 -5.43
CA ASN A 165 -7.01 -8.79 -5.54
C ASN A 165 -7.46 -10.26 -5.39
N GLY A 166 -7.75 -10.68 -4.16
CA GLY A 166 -8.26 -12.01 -3.84
C GLY A 166 -7.24 -13.14 -3.88
N SER A 167 -5.96 -12.87 -4.19
CA SER A 167 -4.94 -13.92 -4.31
C SER A 167 -3.55 -13.39 -3.95
N ALA A 168 -2.78 -14.21 -3.23
CA ALA A 168 -1.37 -13.98 -2.96
C ALA A 168 -0.43 -14.56 -4.04
N THR A 169 -0.95 -15.37 -4.95
CA THR A 169 -0.18 -16.03 -6.01
C THR A 169 -0.47 -15.48 -7.41
N ASN A 170 -1.71 -15.07 -7.67
CA ASN A 170 -2.14 -14.48 -8.93
C ASN A 170 -2.17 -12.96 -8.79
N LEU A 171 -1.01 -12.32 -8.85
CA LEU A 171 -0.91 -10.88 -8.72
C LEU A 171 -1.27 -10.17 -10.02
N LEU A 172 -1.90 -8.99 -9.89
CA LEU A 172 -1.87 -8.03 -10.97
C LEU A 172 -0.47 -7.43 -11.06
N SER A 173 -0.03 -7.12 -12.27
CA SER A 173 1.28 -6.50 -12.49
C SER A 173 1.24 -5.49 -13.62
N GLY A 174 2.11 -4.50 -13.57
CA GLY A 174 2.21 -3.47 -14.58
C GLY A 174 3.14 -2.32 -14.21
N ASN A 175 2.96 -1.21 -14.90
CA ASN A 175 3.75 -0.02 -14.64
C ASN A 175 2.85 1.19 -14.40
N LEU A 176 3.23 2.02 -13.42
CA LEU A 176 2.68 3.35 -13.23
C LEU A 176 3.76 4.40 -13.50
N THR A 177 3.40 5.46 -14.21
CA THR A 177 4.30 6.57 -14.52
C THR A 177 3.83 7.82 -13.79
N ALA A 178 4.71 8.38 -12.96
CA ALA A 178 4.53 9.69 -12.34
C ALA A 178 5.18 10.77 -13.22
N ASN A 179 4.43 11.81 -13.54
CA ASN A 179 4.94 13.06 -14.09
C ASN A 179 4.99 14.09 -12.96
N PHE A 180 6.16 14.31 -12.40
CA PHE A 180 6.33 15.18 -11.24
C PHE A 180 6.09 16.67 -11.57
N GLY A 181 6.38 17.08 -12.80
CA GLY A 181 6.11 18.45 -13.24
C GLY A 181 4.61 18.74 -13.42
N ALA A 182 3.84 17.76 -13.87
CA ALA A 182 2.38 17.86 -14.03
C ALA A 182 1.61 17.44 -12.77
N GLY A 183 2.25 16.83 -11.77
CA GLY A 183 1.60 16.31 -10.57
C GLY A 183 0.63 15.17 -10.84
N THR A 184 0.93 14.27 -11.81
CA THR A 184 0.00 13.20 -12.22
C THR A 184 0.64 11.82 -12.21
N LEU A 185 -0.14 10.81 -11.81
CA LEU A 185 0.20 9.40 -11.82
C LEU A 185 -0.75 8.65 -12.76
N GLN A 186 -0.23 7.81 -13.66
CA GLN A 186 -1.05 7.07 -14.62
C GLN A 186 -0.43 5.72 -14.98
N GLY A 187 -1.25 4.80 -15.49
CA GLY A 187 -0.84 3.50 -15.98
C GLY A 187 -1.85 2.41 -15.67
N SER A 188 -1.49 1.16 -15.90
CA SER A 188 -2.37 0.04 -15.65
C SER A 188 -1.63 -1.19 -15.14
N LEU A 189 -2.38 -2.00 -14.38
CA LEU A 189 -1.98 -3.33 -13.96
C LEU A 189 -2.91 -4.35 -14.60
N THR A 190 -2.38 -5.50 -15.00
CA THR A 190 -3.16 -6.61 -15.55
C THR A 190 -2.83 -7.91 -14.82
N GLY A 191 -3.77 -8.84 -14.81
CA GLY A 191 -3.59 -10.15 -14.19
C GLY A 191 -4.66 -11.13 -14.64
N THR A 192 -4.51 -12.38 -14.19
CA THR A 192 -5.45 -13.47 -14.46
C THR A 192 -5.73 -14.26 -13.19
N GLY A 193 -6.90 -14.92 -13.12
CA GLY A 193 -7.23 -15.78 -11.99
C GLY A 193 -7.73 -15.05 -10.74
N THR A 194 -8.06 -13.76 -10.88
CA THR A 194 -8.68 -12.91 -9.84
C THR A 194 -9.97 -12.28 -10.37
N ALA A 195 -10.73 -11.58 -9.51
CA ALA A 195 -11.94 -10.89 -9.94
C ALA A 195 -11.61 -9.73 -10.91
N VAL A 196 -10.47 -9.08 -10.73
CA VAL A 196 -9.95 -7.99 -11.57
C VAL A 196 -8.98 -8.56 -12.61
N SER A 197 -9.22 -8.31 -13.89
CA SER A 197 -8.30 -8.60 -14.98
C SER A 197 -7.44 -7.40 -15.38
N SER A 198 -7.94 -6.18 -15.16
CA SER A 198 -7.15 -4.96 -15.30
C SER A 198 -7.61 -3.86 -14.33
N LEU A 199 -6.66 -3.10 -13.82
CA LEU A 199 -6.85 -1.87 -13.06
C LEU A 199 -6.14 -0.74 -13.78
N THR A 200 -6.81 0.37 -14.05
CA THR A 200 -6.26 1.52 -14.76
C THR A 200 -6.40 2.80 -13.93
N LEU A 201 -5.33 3.55 -13.85
CA LEU A 201 -5.24 4.88 -13.27
C LEU A 201 -5.01 5.89 -14.40
N ASN A 202 -5.89 6.87 -14.56
CA ASN A 202 -5.83 7.87 -15.61
C ASN A 202 -5.61 9.28 -15.03
N GLY A 203 -4.36 9.74 -15.03
CA GLY A 203 -4.04 11.11 -14.62
C GLY A 203 -4.43 11.42 -13.18
N VAL A 204 -4.21 10.48 -12.26
CA VAL A 204 -4.47 10.65 -10.83
C VAL A 204 -3.58 11.76 -10.29
N ALA A 205 -4.18 12.79 -9.70
CA ALA A 205 -3.43 13.92 -9.16
C ALA A 205 -2.66 13.54 -7.88
N PHE A 206 -1.49 14.17 -7.67
CA PHE A 206 -0.78 14.06 -6.41
C PHE A 206 -0.24 15.40 -5.92
N ASN A 207 -0.04 15.49 -4.61
CA ASN A 207 0.54 16.64 -3.94
C ASN A 207 1.97 16.33 -3.48
N PRO A 208 3.01 16.96 -4.04
CA PRO A 208 4.40 16.74 -3.62
C PRO A 208 4.66 17.06 -2.14
N GLY A 209 3.91 18.02 -1.57
CA GLY A 209 4.08 18.46 -0.18
C GLY A 209 3.56 17.44 0.85
N THR A 210 2.60 16.58 0.49
CA THR A 210 2.05 15.51 1.34
C THR A 210 2.43 14.11 0.85
N ALA A 211 3.06 14.01 -0.32
CA ALA A 211 3.34 12.75 -1.03
C ALA A 211 2.08 11.94 -1.39
N GLN A 212 0.88 12.46 -1.17
CA GLN A 212 -0.40 11.79 -1.38
C GLN A 212 -0.85 11.89 -2.84
N PHE A 213 -1.42 10.81 -3.37
CA PHE A 213 -2.15 10.80 -4.63
C PHE A 213 -3.59 10.31 -4.42
N ALA A 214 -4.54 10.92 -5.17
CA ALA A 214 -5.94 10.51 -5.15
C ALA A 214 -6.63 10.88 -6.47
N GLY A 215 -7.60 10.08 -6.89
CA GLY A 215 -8.34 10.32 -8.12
C GLY A 215 -9.26 9.18 -8.51
N ALA A 216 -9.60 9.13 -9.80
CA ALA A 216 -10.44 8.07 -10.38
C ALA A 216 -9.59 6.85 -10.77
N ALA A 217 -10.21 5.68 -10.63
CA ALA A 217 -9.71 4.42 -11.16
C ALA A 217 -10.80 3.72 -11.97
N SER A 218 -10.40 2.84 -12.88
CA SER A 218 -11.34 1.93 -13.56
C SER A 218 -10.79 0.50 -13.54
N ALA A 219 -11.68 -0.47 -13.47
CA ALA A 219 -11.32 -1.88 -13.48
C ALA A 219 -12.20 -2.67 -14.45
N ASN A 220 -11.58 -3.67 -15.11
CA ASN A 220 -12.28 -4.72 -15.85
C ASN A 220 -12.10 -6.04 -15.10
N GLY A 221 -13.05 -6.95 -15.21
CA GLY A 221 -12.95 -8.26 -14.59
C GLY A 221 -14.19 -9.12 -14.81
N THR A 222 -14.33 -10.14 -13.98
CA THR A 222 -15.37 -11.19 -14.14
C THR A 222 -16.79 -10.67 -13.99
N ALA A 223 -17.01 -9.58 -13.24
CA ALA A 223 -18.34 -9.00 -13.01
C ALA A 223 -18.63 -7.78 -13.92
N GLY A 224 -17.81 -7.53 -14.94
CA GLY A 224 -18.04 -6.47 -15.91
C GLY A 224 -16.80 -5.70 -16.34
N VAL A 225 -17.02 -4.75 -17.24
CA VAL A 225 -15.98 -3.90 -17.81
C VAL A 225 -16.21 -2.43 -17.41
N ASN A 226 -15.11 -1.65 -17.38
CA ASN A 226 -15.13 -0.21 -17.07
C ASN A 226 -15.84 0.14 -15.74
N ASN A 227 -15.68 -0.73 -14.73
CA ASN A 227 -16.17 -0.39 -13.39
C ASN A 227 -15.43 0.83 -12.88
N SER A 228 -16.16 1.89 -12.55
CA SER A 228 -15.61 3.12 -12.02
C SER A 228 -15.38 3.01 -10.50
N GLY A 229 -14.25 3.51 -10.05
CA GLY A 229 -13.86 3.54 -8.64
C GLY A 229 -12.99 4.74 -8.33
N VAL A 230 -12.50 4.77 -7.11
CA VAL A 230 -11.57 5.79 -6.62
C VAL A 230 -10.26 5.13 -6.21
N VAL A 231 -9.17 5.88 -6.35
CA VAL A 231 -7.84 5.45 -5.91
C VAL A 231 -7.28 6.48 -4.95
N GLN A 232 -6.56 6.00 -3.93
CA GLN A 232 -5.76 6.80 -3.04
C GLN A 232 -4.47 6.06 -2.66
N GLY A 233 -3.41 6.81 -2.38
CA GLY A 233 -2.14 6.26 -1.97
C GLY A 233 -1.11 7.33 -1.66
N HIS A 234 0.12 6.87 -1.39
CA HIS A 234 1.26 7.73 -1.10
C HIS A 234 2.52 7.28 -1.85
N PHE A 235 3.38 8.23 -2.16
CA PHE A 235 4.77 7.96 -2.44
C PHE A 235 5.54 7.82 -1.12
N PHE A 236 6.61 7.03 -1.14
CA PHE A 236 7.43 6.75 0.03
C PHE A 236 8.92 6.82 -0.30
N GLY A 237 9.70 7.22 0.71
CA GLY A 237 11.15 7.28 0.63
C GLY A 237 11.70 8.46 -0.16
N ALA A 238 13.02 8.59 -0.15
CA ALA A 238 13.72 9.69 -0.82
C ALA A 238 13.48 9.64 -2.35
N ASN A 239 13.18 10.80 -2.94
CA ASN A 239 12.86 10.94 -4.37
C ASN A 239 11.71 10.05 -4.83
N ALA A 240 10.71 9.81 -3.98
CA ALA A 240 9.59 8.93 -4.27
C ALA A 240 10.04 7.53 -4.74
N ALA A 241 10.89 6.87 -3.95
CA ALA A 241 11.50 5.60 -4.29
C ALA A 241 10.51 4.45 -4.39
N ALA A 242 9.37 4.55 -3.68
CA ALA A 242 8.26 3.60 -3.75
C ALA A 242 6.92 4.32 -3.76
N LEU A 243 5.87 3.56 -4.06
CA LEU A 243 4.49 3.98 -3.85
C LEU A 243 3.66 2.80 -3.32
N ALA A 244 2.57 3.11 -2.61
CA ALA A 244 1.53 2.13 -2.32
C ALA A 244 0.16 2.82 -2.27
N GLY A 245 -0.90 2.06 -2.57
CA GLY A 245 -2.25 2.59 -2.61
C GLY A 245 -3.31 1.51 -2.69
N ILE A 246 -4.56 1.98 -2.66
CA ILE A 246 -5.76 1.15 -2.84
C ILE A 246 -6.68 1.76 -3.88
N ALA A 247 -7.29 0.90 -4.68
CA ALA A 247 -8.41 1.24 -5.54
C ALA A 247 -9.69 0.61 -4.96
N GLN A 248 -10.75 1.41 -4.84
CA GLN A 248 -12.01 1.04 -4.20
C GLN A 248 -13.16 1.16 -5.20
N PHE A 249 -14.03 0.18 -5.21
CA PHE A 249 -15.18 0.06 -6.11
C PHE A 249 -16.44 -0.22 -5.32
N ASN A 250 -17.62 0.04 -5.91
CA ASN A 250 -18.91 -0.31 -5.30
C ASN A 250 -19.05 -1.81 -5.06
N ASN A 251 -18.49 -2.64 -5.95
CA ASN A 251 -18.37 -4.07 -5.73
C ASN A 251 -17.03 -4.36 -5.04
N ALA A 252 -17.07 -4.80 -3.78
CA ALA A 252 -15.89 -5.09 -2.98
C ALA A 252 -14.94 -6.12 -3.63
N ALA A 253 -15.44 -7.04 -4.46
CA ALA A 253 -14.62 -7.99 -5.19
C ALA A 253 -13.59 -7.32 -6.13
N TYR A 254 -13.82 -6.07 -6.54
CA TYR A 254 -12.90 -5.30 -7.37
C TYR A 254 -11.88 -4.48 -6.56
N ASN A 255 -12.06 -4.35 -5.25
CA ASN A 255 -11.11 -3.64 -4.42
C ASN A 255 -9.70 -4.24 -4.58
N THR A 256 -8.73 -3.39 -4.82
CA THR A 256 -7.35 -3.82 -5.15
C THR A 256 -6.37 -2.97 -4.35
N ALA A 257 -5.45 -3.63 -3.64
CA ALA A 257 -4.28 -2.98 -3.06
C ALA A 257 -3.10 -3.13 -4.02
N PHE A 258 -2.24 -2.13 -4.10
CA PHE A 258 -1.05 -2.18 -4.95
C PHE A 258 0.14 -1.47 -4.32
N GLY A 259 1.34 -1.93 -4.70
CA GLY A 259 2.59 -1.32 -4.32
C GLY A 259 3.60 -1.37 -5.44
N GLY A 260 4.48 -0.39 -5.53
CA GLY A 260 5.43 -0.26 -6.60
C GLY A 260 6.78 0.27 -6.17
N ALA A 261 7.83 -0.19 -6.84
CA ALA A 261 9.19 0.31 -6.70
C ALA A 261 9.63 1.05 -7.96
N LYS A 262 10.30 2.18 -7.77
CA LYS A 262 10.84 3.02 -8.84
C LYS A 262 11.90 2.24 -9.64
N ASN A 263 11.86 2.36 -10.97
CA ASN A 263 12.82 1.74 -11.87
C ASN A 263 14.16 2.47 -11.91
#